data_e1def2e6853ddb106c7b206af0a66fab
#
_entry.id   e1def2e6853ddb106c7b206af0a66fab
#
_cell.length_a   1.000
_cell.length_b   1.000
_cell.length_c   1.000
_cell.angle_alpha   90.00
_cell.angle_beta   90.00
_cell.angle_gamma   90.00
#
_symmetry.space_group_name_H-M   'P 1'
#
loop_
_entity.id
_entity.type
_entity.pdbx_description
1 polymer ?
#
loop_
_entity_poly.entity_id
_entity_poly.type
_entity_poly.pdbx_seq_one_letter_code
_entity_poly.pdbx_strand_id
1 'polypeptide(L)'
;MPQFLSTTDPDFEQRFAALLTMKREDAPDVDDTVAAIIADVRARGDAAVIELTERFDRMALTPETLAFSEDEIAAECAKVPDEDRAALELAAARIRAYHDRQMPEDASWTDETGATLGWRWSAVASAGLYVPGGLASYPSSVLMNAIPARVAGVERLAMVAPTPDGVANPLVLLAAQISGITEIYRIGGAQAVAALAYGTDTIAPVDKITGPGNAFVAAAKRRVFGQVGIDMIAGPSEILVIADADNDPDWIATDLLSQAEHDESAQSILITTDAAFGAAVAQAVETQLETLDRRTIAGPSWRDFGAVIVARDLAEAAAMSDRVAPEHLELCVADPDALAGQIKHAGAIFLGQWTPEAIGDYIGGPNHVLPTARSARFSSGLSVMDFLKRTTLARMTPGALQAIGPAAERLAKAESLGAHGQSVRARLDRLNEAPK
;
A
#
# COMPACT_ATOMS: atom_id res chain seq x y z
N MET A 1 30.35 -0.38 -0.26
CA MET A 1 30.13 -1.20 -1.47
C MET A 1 29.04 -2.22 -1.20
N PRO A 2 28.16 -2.53 -2.13
CA PRO A 2 27.09 -3.48 -1.97
C PRO A 2 27.61 -4.90 -1.74
N GLN A 3 26.73 -5.82 -1.38
CA GLN A 3 27.10 -7.24 -1.29
C GLN A 3 27.17 -7.85 -2.69
N PHE A 4 28.24 -8.59 -2.99
CA PHE A 4 28.35 -9.42 -4.18
C PHE A 4 28.13 -10.88 -3.80
N LEU A 5 27.18 -11.53 -4.49
CA LEU A 5 26.75 -12.92 -4.26
C LEU A 5 26.75 -13.67 -5.60
N SER A 6 27.14 -14.93 -5.60
CA SER A 6 26.93 -15.80 -6.75
C SER A 6 26.19 -17.05 -6.30
N THR A 7 25.18 -17.48 -7.06
CA THR A 7 24.43 -18.70 -6.73
C THR A 7 25.31 -19.96 -6.80
N THR A 8 26.52 -19.85 -7.34
CA THR A 8 27.52 -20.94 -7.37
C THR A 8 28.44 -20.96 -6.16
N ASP A 9 28.41 -19.93 -5.29
CA ASP A 9 29.25 -19.85 -4.10
C ASP A 9 28.80 -20.86 -3.03
N PRO A 10 29.71 -21.55 -2.35
CA PRO A 10 29.34 -22.54 -1.33
C PRO A 10 28.55 -21.97 -0.15
N ASP A 11 28.71 -20.69 0.16
CA ASP A 11 28.06 -19.95 1.26
C ASP A 11 26.87 -19.10 0.80
N PHE A 12 26.48 -19.20 -0.47
CA PHE A 12 25.39 -18.38 -1.06
C PHE A 12 24.13 -18.41 -0.23
N GLU A 13 23.62 -19.57 0.11
CA GLU A 13 22.35 -19.71 0.86
C GLU A 13 22.40 -19.02 2.23
N GLN A 14 23.52 -19.10 2.93
CA GLN A 14 23.70 -18.43 4.22
C GLN A 14 23.69 -16.91 4.05
N ARG A 15 24.46 -16.39 3.09
CA ARG A 15 24.56 -14.97 2.82
C ARG A 15 23.25 -14.39 2.28
N PHE A 16 22.58 -15.12 1.40
CA PHE A 16 21.29 -14.70 0.87
C PHE A 16 20.20 -14.71 1.94
N ALA A 17 20.16 -15.69 2.84
CA ALA A 17 19.27 -15.68 4.00
C ALA A 17 19.52 -14.48 4.92
N ALA A 18 20.79 -14.11 5.13
CA ALA A 18 21.14 -12.90 5.88
C ALA A 18 20.61 -11.63 5.18
N LEU A 19 20.80 -11.51 3.86
CA LEU A 19 20.27 -10.40 3.06
C LEU A 19 18.74 -10.26 3.22
N LEU A 20 18.00 -11.37 3.18
CA LEU A 20 16.54 -11.37 3.31
C LEU A 20 16.05 -10.95 4.71
N THR A 21 16.88 -11.07 5.74
CA THR A 21 16.50 -10.80 7.13
C THR A 21 16.97 -9.43 7.64
N MET A 22 17.81 -8.71 6.89
CA MET A 22 18.42 -7.44 7.31
C MET A 22 17.42 -6.34 7.71
N LYS A 23 16.16 -6.41 7.28
CA LYS A 23 15.16 -5.34 7.44
C LYS A 23 14.06 -5.63 8.48
N ARG A 24 14.20 -6.59 9.37
CA ARG A 24 13.10 -7.06 10.23
C ARG A 24 13.08 -6.51 11.66
N GLU A 25 13.83 -5.48 11.98
CA GLU A 25 13.81 -4.94 13.33
C GLU A 25 12.68 -3.91 13.50
N ASP A 26 11.57 -4.37 14.08
CA ASP A 26 10.65 -3.50 14.79
C ASP A 26 11.40 -3.05 16.07
N ALA A 27 11.67 -1.75 16.20
CA ALA A 27 12.25 -1.24 17.43
C ALA A 27 11.22 -1.36 18.58
N PRO A 28 11.46 -2.12 19.64
CA PRO A 28 10.50 -2.32 20.73
C PRO A 28 10.01 -1.01 21.35
N ASP A 29 10.88 0.00 21.41
CA ASP A 29 10.60 1.31 22.01
C ASP A 29 9.55 2.11 21.20
N VAL A 30 9.42 1.89 19.90
CA VAL A 30 8.41 2.58 19.05
C VAL A 30 7.02 2.12 19.44
N ASP A 31 6.81 0.83 19.68
CA ASP A 31 5.51 0.26 19.94
C ASP A 31 4.88 0.74 21.25
N ASP A 32 5.67 0.82 22.33
CA ASP A 32 5.21 1.34 23.62
C ASP A 32 4.91 2.85 23.56
N THR A 33 5.75 3.62 22.86
CA THR A 33 5.51 5.04 22.63
C THR A 33 4.21 5.27 21.87
N VAL A 34 3.98 4.50 20.82
CA VAL A 34 2.75 4.57 20.01
C VAL A 34 1.53 4.16 20.81
N ALA A 35 1.64 3.14 21.66
CA ALA A 35 0.56 2.75 22.58
C ALA A 35 0.14 3.89 23.50
N ALA A 36 1.12 4.60 24.07
CA ALA A 36 0.86 5.74 24.94
C ALA A 36 0.19 6.90 24.18
N ILE A 37 0.67 7.21 22.96
CA ILE A 37 0.07 8.25 22.10
C ILE A 37 -1.40 7.91 21.77
N ILE A 38 -1.68 6.67 21.35
CA ILE A 38 -3.05 6.23 21.05
C ILE A 38 -3.96 6.35 22.28
N ALA A 39 -3.48 5.90 23.45
CA ALA A 39 -4.23 6.00 24.70
C ALA A 39 -4.53 7.47 25.05
N ASP A 40 -3.59 8.36 24.85
CA ASP A 40 -3.74 9.79 25.13
C ASP A 40 -4.77 10.45 24.19
N VAL A 41 -4.69 10.19 22.87
CA VAL A 41 -5.67 10.71 21.90
C VAL A 41 -7.07 10.19 22.23
N ARG A 42 -7.23 8.93 22.62
CA ARG A 42 -8.52 8.37 23.04
C ARG A 42 -9.09 9.02 24.29
N ALA A 43 -8.24 9.45 25.20
CA ALA A 43 -8.63 10.03 26.47
C ALA A 43 -8.94 11.54 26.37
N ARG A 44 -8.14 12.30 25.59
CA ARG A 44 -8.18 13.75 25.53
C ARG A 44 -8.60 14.35 24.19
N GLY A 45 -8.81 13.52 23.16
CA GLY A 45 -9.26 13.97 21.82
C GLY A 45 -8.37 15.04 21.19
N ASP A 46 -8.97 16.12 20.73
CA ASP A 46 -8.29 17.25 20.08
C ASP A 46 -7.13 17.82 20.92
N ALA A 47 -7.29 17.88 22.25
CA ALA A 47 -6.24 18.44 23.11
C ALA A 47 -4.94 17.63 23.04
N ALA A 48 -5.02 16.30 22.98
CA ALA A 48 -3.84 15.45 22.80
C ALA A 48 -3.23 15.60 21.39
N VAL A 49 -4.07 15.66 20.35
CA VAL A 49 -3.62 15.82 18.97
C VAL A 49 -2.88 17.15 18.79
N ILE A 50 -3.43 18.24 19.33
CA ILE A 50 -2.84 19.59 19.28
C ILE A 50 -1.49 19.62 20.00
N GLU A 51 -1.44 19.13 21.25
CA GLU A 51 -0.20 19.09 22.05
C GLU A 51 0.91 18.28 21.37
N LEU A 52 0.57 17.11 20.83
CA LEU A 52 1.53 16.26 20.13
C LEU A 52 2.00 16.87 18.79
N THR A 53 1.11 17.59 18.09
CA THR A 53 1.47 18.31 16.87
C THR A 53 2.41 19.49 17.19
N GLU A 54 2.14 20.27 18.24
CA GLU A 54 3.05 21.32 18.68
C GLU A 54 4.43 20.75 19.04
N ARG A 55 4.45 19.63 19.75
CA ARG A 55 5.69 18.97 20.16
C ARG A 55 6.53 18.43 19.00
N PHE A 56 5.90 17.79 18.01
CA PHE A 56 6.61 17.07 16.96
C PHE A 56 6.78 17.90 15.69
N ASP A 57 5.78 18.69 15.33
CA ASP A 57 5.76 19.50 14.11
C ASP A 57 6.06 20.99 14.39
N ARG A 58 6.25 21.38 15.66
CA ARG A 58 6.51 22.77 16.08
C ARG A 58 5.44 23.75 15.58
N MET A 59 4.19 23.28 15.53
CA MET A 59 3.05 24.04 15.04
C MET A 59 1.97 24.12 16.12
N ALA A 60 1.72 25.32 16.64
CA ALA A 60 0.63 25.58 17.56
C ALA A 60 -0.71 25.62 16.79
N LEU A 61 -1.64 24.76 17.17
CA LEU A 61 -2.97 24.65 16.57
C LEU A 61 -4.05 24.93 17.61
N THR A 62 -5.25 25.21 17.11
CA THR A 62 -6.50 25.19 17.87
C THR A 62 -7.48 24.24 17.19
N PRO A 63 -8.60 23.85 17.81
CA PRO A 63 -9.61 23.04 17.14
C PRO A 63 -10.05 23.62 15.78
N GLU A 64 -10.16 24.98 15.71
CA GLU A 64 -10.59 25.68 14.50
C GLU A 64 -9.52 25.68 13.39
N THR A 65 -8.25 25.53 13.75
CA THR A 65 -7.12 25.54 12.80
C THR A 65 -6.53 24.16 12.52
N LEU A 66 -7.09 23.09 13.10
CA LEU A 66 -6.69 21.71 12.78
C LEU A 66 -6.88 21.38 11.30
N ALA A 67 -8.00 21.83 10.72
CA ALA A 67 -8.29 21.67 9.31
C ALA A 67 -7.81 22.87 8.48
N PHE A 68 -7.46 22.61 7.22
CA PHE A 68 -7.34 23.69 6.23
C PHE A 68 -8.71 24.20 5.85
N SER A 69 -8.88 25.52 5.74
CA SER A 69 -10.04 26.12 5.12
C SER A 69 -9.97 26.02 3.58
N GLU A 70 -11.12 26.13 2.91
CA GLU A 70 -11.18 26.15 1.44
C GLU A 70 -10.36 27.30 0.85
N ASP A 71 -10.39 28.48 1.50
CA ASP A 71 -9.63 29.65 1.06
C ASP A 71 -8.11 29.43 1.18
N GLU A 72 -7.65 28.80 2.25
CA GLU A 72 -6.23 28.44 2.40
C GLU A 72 -5.79 27.43 1.32
N ILE A 73 -6.60 26.40 1.08
CA ILE A 73 -6.32 25.42 0.03
C ILE A 73 -6.23 26.12 -1.33
N ALA A 74 -7.20 26.98 -1.66
CA ALA A 74 -7.20 27.72 -2.91
C ALA A 74 -5.98 28.64 -3.06
N ALA A 75 -5.61 29.35 -1.97
CA ALA A 75 -4.45 30.23 -1.98
C ALA A 75 -3.13 29.49 -2.16
N GLU A 76 -2.98 28.30 -1.55
CA GLU A 76 -1.78 27.47 -1.75
C GLU A 76 -1.75 26.88 -3.16
N CYS A 77 -2.86 26.34 -3.66
CA CYS A 77 -2.97 25.80 -5.01
C CYS A 77 -2.66 26.83 -6.10
N ALA A 78 -2.95 28.11 -5.87
CA ALA A 78 -2.65 29.20 -6.81
C ALA A 78 -1.14 29.47 -6.96
N LYS A 79 -0.30 28.97 -6.05
CA LYS A 79 1.16 29.13 -6.10
C LYS A 79 1.83 28.10 -7.00
N VAL A 80 1.11 27.02 -7.38
CA VAL A 80 1.67 25.92 -8.18
C VAL A 80 1.83 26.36 -9.63
N PRO A 81 3.03 26.18 -10.23
CA PRO A 81 3.26 26.45 -11.63
C PRO A 81 2.32 25.64 -12.54
N ASP A 82 1.95 26.21 -13.70
CA ASP A 82 1.02 25.56 -14.63
C ASP A 82 1.56 24.23 -15.18
N GLU A 83 2.88 24.10 -15.34
CA GLU A 83 3.54 22.86 -15.78
C GLU A 83 3.42 21.73 -14.76
N ASP A 84 3.59 22.02 -13.48
CA ASP A 84 3.43 21.05 -12.39
C ASP A 84 1.95 20.65 -12.23
N ARG A 85 1.04 21.62 -12.38
CA ARG A 85 -0.40 21.36 -12.40
C ARG A 85 -0.76 20.40 -13.53
N ALA A 86 -0.31 20.68 -14.73
CA ALA A 86 -0.58 19.84 -15.89
C ALA A 86 -0.03 18.40 -15.72
N ALA A 87 1.16 18.27 -15.11
CA ALA A 87 1.74 16.96 -14.79
C ALA A 87 0.88 16.18 -13.78
N LEU A 88 0.41 16.82 -12.70
CA LEU A 88 -0.46 16.20 -11.71
C LEU A 88 -1.83 15.82 -12.29
N GLU A 89 -2.41 16.65 -13.15
CA GLU A 89 -3.68 16.35 -13.83
C GLU A 89 -3.54 15.16 -14.79
N LEU A 90 -2.43 15.08 -15.53
CA LEU A 90 -2.13 13.92 -16.37
C LEU A 90 -1.96 12.65 -15.54
N ALA A 91 -1.20 12.72 -14.43
CA ALA A 91 -1.03 11.61 -13.51
C ALA A 91 -2.40 11.12 -12.97
N ALA A 92 -3.22 12.05 -12.48
CA ALA A 92 -4.55 11.75 -11.96
C ALA A 92 -5.44 11.06 -13.00
N ALA A 93 -5.43 11.54 -14.24
CA ALA A 93 -6.20 10.95 -15.34
C ALA A 93 -5.76 9.51 -15.64
N ARG A 94 -4.44 9.26 -15.69
CA ARG A 94 -3.89 7.92 -15.95
C ARG A 94 -4.15 6.94 -14.81
N ILE A 95 -3.97 7.39 -13.55
CA ILE A 95 -4.26 6.59 -12.35
C ILE A 95 -5.75 6.22 -12.33
N ARG A 96 -6.64 7.16 -12.60
CA ARG A 96 -8.08 6.90 -12.68
C ARG A 96 -8.41 5.87 -13.75
N ALA A 97 -7.92 6.07 -14.98
CA ALA A 97 -8.18 5.15 -16.10
C ALA A 97 -7.72 3.71 -15.82
N TYR A 98 -6.64 3.55 -15.08
CA TYR A 98 -6.16 2.24 -14.63
C TYR A 98 -7.11 1.62 -13.58
N HIS A 99 -7.45 2.38 -12.55
CA HIS A 99 -8.25 1.89 -11.43
C HIS A 99 -9.73 1.68 -11.81
N ASP A 100 -10.28 2.44 -12.76
CA ASP A 100 -11.63 2.21 -13.27
C ASP A 100 -11.83 0.77 -13.81
N ARG A 101 -10.75 0.14 -14.30
CA ARG A 101 -10.77 -1.24 -14.81
C ARG A 101 -10.74 -2.31 -13.71
N GLN A 102 -10.51 -1.93 -12.47
CA GLN A 102 -10.45 -2.84 -11.33
C GLN A 102 -11.80 -3.04 -10.65
N MET A 103 -12.85 -2.29 -11.04
CA MET A 103 -14.17 -2.41 -10.43
C MET A 103 -14.77 -3.80 -10.69
N PRO A 104 -15.08 -4.56 -9.63
CA PRO A 104 -15.67 -5.87 -9.76
C PRO A 104 -17.19 -5.76 -10.03
N GLU A 105 -17.75 -6.81 -10.60
CA GLU A 105 -19.20 -6.91 -10.87
C GLU A 105 -19.94 -7.63 -9.75
N ASP A 106 -21.19 -7.22 -9.49
CA ASP A 106 -22.15 -7.97 -8.73
C ASP A 106 -22.54 -9.24 -9.48
N ALA A 107 -22.83 -10.31 -8.74
CA ALA A 107 -23.28 -11.55 -9.34
C ALA A 107 -24.49 -12.12 -8.62
N SER A 108 -25.40 -12.73 -9.40
CA SER A 108 -26.56 -13.46 -8.88
C SER A 108 -26.92 -14.59 -9.84
N TRP A 109 -27.15 -15.77 -9.31
CA TRP A 109 -27.57 -16.94 -10.08
C TRP A 109 -28.53 -17.80 -9.25
N THR A 110 -29.33 -18.60 -9.92
CA THR A 110 -30.18 -19.63 -9.28
C THR A 110 -29.53 -20.99 -9.53
N ASP A 111 -29.34 -21.74 -8.43
CA ASP A 111 -28.78 -23.08 -8.49
C ASP A 111 -29.83 -24.16 -8.85
N GLU A 112 -29.41 -25.41 -8.92
CA GLU A 112 -30.24 -26.56 -9.27
C GLU A 112 -31.36 -26.84 -8.24
N THR A 113 -31.23 -26.36 -7.01
CA THR A 113 -32.25 -26.50 -5.97
C THR A 113 -33.33 -25.41 -6.05
N GLY A 114 -33.10 -24.37 -6.87
CA GLY A 114 -33.95 -23.19 -6.94
C GLY A 114 -33.60 -22.12 -5.91
N ALA A 115 -32.44 -22.23 -5.24
CA ALA A 115 -31.93 -21.18 -4.38
C ALA A 115 -31.24 -20.09 -5.24
N THR A 116 -31.49 -18.81 -4.93
CA THR A 116 -30.76 -17.71 -5.51
C THR A 116 -29.57 -17.33 -4.65
N LEU A 117 -28.36 -17.43 -5.20
CA LEU A 117 -27.11 -17.08 -4.54
C LEU A 117 -26.48 -15.90 -5.26
N GLY A 118 -25.64 -15.14 -4.54
CA GLY A 118 -24.96 -14.01 -5.18
C GLY A 118 -24.09 -13.23 -4.18
N TRP A 119 -23.55 -12.16 -4.70
CA TRP A 119 -22.87 -11.14 -3.92
C TRP A 119 -23.06 -9.76 -4.54
N ARG A 120 -22.93 -8.76 -3.71
CA ARG A 120 -22.82 -7.37 -4.14
C ARG A 120 -21.57 -6.72 -3.55
N TRP A 121 -21.00 -5.79 -4.27
CA TRP A 121 -19.93 -4.94 -3.83
C TRP A 121 -20.47 -3.59 -3.34
N SER A 122 -19.85 -3.02 -2.32
CA SER A 122 -20.16 -1.69 -1.84
C SER A 122 -18.91 -1.05 -1.26
N ALA A 123 -18.73 0.25 -1.48
CA ALA A 123 -17.64 0.99 -0.88
C ALA A 123 -17.74 0.98 0.66
N VAL A 124 -16.60 1.19 1.33
CA VAL A 124 -16.59 1.69 2.71
C VAL A 124 -17.18 3.10 2.72
N ALA A 125 -17.80 3.55 3.82
CA ALA A 125 -18.43 4.87 3.85
C ALA A 125 -17.39 5.99 3.89
N SER A 126 -16.23 5.73 4.53
CA SER A 126 -15.18 6.73 4.71
C SER A 126 -13.79 6.12 4.68
N ALA A 127 -12.81 6.90 4.20
CA ALA A 127 -11.40 6.54 4.27
C ALA A 127 -10.54 7.70 4.74
N GLY A 128 -9.56 7.39 5.59
CA GLY A 128 -8.51 8.29 6.03
C GLY A 128 -7.25 8.09 5.21
N LEU A 129 -6.73 9.14 4.63
CA LEU A 129 -5.54 9.13 3.80
C LEU A 129 -4.39 9.73 4.57
N TYR A 130 -3.38 8.91 4.88
CA TYR A 130 -2.16 9.40 5.52
C TYR A 130 -1.15 9.79 4.44
N VAL A 131 -0.78 11.07 4.43
CA VAL A 131 0.24 11.62 3.52
C VAL A 131 1.47 11.94 4.34
N PRO A 132 2.63 11.36 4.04
CA PRO A 132 3.85 11.65 4.77
C PRO A 132 4.24 13.11 4.63
N GLY A 133 4.71 13.70 5.74
CA GLY A 133 5.43 14.98 5.74
C GLY A 133 6.91 14.72 5.97
N GLY A 134 7.77 15.70 5.70
CA GLY A 134 9.20 15.63 5.96
C GLY A 134 10.03 16.28 4.85
N LEU A 135 11.23 15.76 4.62
CA LEU A 135 12.18 16.30 3.63
C LEU A 135 11.71 16.17 2.17
N ALA A 136 10.79 15.27 1.88
CA ALA A 136 10.15 15.14 0.58
C ALA A 136 8.64 15.28 0.73
N SER A 137 8.02 15.93 -0.24
CA SER A 137 6.56 15.99 -0.37
C SER A 137 6.12 15.00 -1.43
N TYR A 138 5.01 14.32 -1.18
CA TYR A 138 4.54 13.24 -2.05
C TYR A 138 3.13 13.53 -2.58
N PRO A 139 2.97 14.49 -3.52
CA PRO A 139 1.68 14.75 -4.15
C PRO A 139 1.16 13.51 -4.90
N SER A 140 2.06 12.68 -5.45
CA SER A 140 1.72 11.39 -6.05
C SER A 140 1.02 10.46 -5.06
N SER A 141 1.47 10.39 -3.81
CA SER A 141 0.83 9.56 -2.77
C SER A 141 -0.60 10.01 -2.46
N VAL A 142 -0.91 11.31 -2.60
CA VAL A 142 -2.29 11.79 -2.49
C VAL A 142 -3.15 11.18 -3.60
N LEU A 143 -2.69 11.29 -4.85
CA LEU A 143 -3.41 10.74 -6.01
C LEU A 143 -3.57 9.22 -5.90
N MET A 144 -2.51 8.51 -5.53
CA MET A 144 -2.47 7.05 -5.43
C MET A 144 -3.37 6.49 -4.33
N ASN A 145 -3.62 7.25 -3.27
CA ASN A 145 -4.56 6.85 -2.21
C ASN A 145 -5.99 7.29 -2.51
N ALA A 146 -6.18 8.53 -2.97
CA ALA A 146 -7.50 9.13 -3.13
C ALA A 146 -8.26 8.61 -4.36
N ILE A 147 -7.58 8.45 -5.50
CA ILE A 147 -8.25 8.10 -6.76
C ILE A 147 -8.87 6.70 -6.70
N PRO A 148 -8.19 5.62 -6.27
CA PRO A 148 -8.84 4.32 -6.13
C PRO A 148 -9.99 4.33 -5.13
N ALA A 149 -9.91 5.11 -4.04
CA ALA A 149 -11.01 5.28 -3.11
C ALA A 149 -12.24 5.96 -3.78
N ARG A 150 -12.01 7.01 -4.58
CA ARG A 150 -13.08 7.65 -5.35
C ARG A 150 -13.67 6.75 -6.43
N VAL A 151 -12.84 5.99 -7.14
CA VAL A 151 -13.30 4.99 -8.12
C VAL A 151 -14.16 3.92 -7.44
N ALA A 152 -13.78 3.47 -6.26
CA ALA A 152 -14.58 2.54 -5.46
C ALA A 152 -15.93 3.10 -5.01
N GLY A 153 -16.10 4.44 -5.04
CA GLY A 153 -17.31 5.11 -4.59
C GLY A 153 -17.30 5.52 -3.11
N VAL A 154 -16.12 5.67 -2.49
CA VAL A 154 -16.02 6.20 -1.12
C VAL A 154 -16.47 7.64 -1.10
N GLU A 155 -17.52 7.92 -0.31
CA GLU A 155 -18.14 9.26 -0.27
C GLU A 155 -17.30 10.25 0.52
N ARG A 156 -16.77 9.86 1.69
CA ARG A 156 -15.99 10.73 2.56
C ARG A 156 -14.52 10.33 2.57
N LEU A 157 -13.64 11.28 2.19
CA LEU A 157 -12.19 11.15 2.30
C LEU A 157 -11.67 12.23 3.25
N ALA A 158 -11.01 11.81 4.33
CA ALA A 158 -10.32 12.67 5.28
C ALA A 158 -8.81 12.47 5.13
N MET A 159 -8.08 13.53 4.78
CA MET A 159 -6.63 13.47 4.61
C MET A 159 -5.93 14.08 5.82
N VAL A 160 -4.87 13.44 6.28
CA VAL A 160 -3.93 14.00 7.25
C VAL A 160 -2.59 14.22 6.56
N ALA A 161 -2.06 15.45 6.67
CA ALA A 161 -0.79 15.86 6.08
C ALA A 161 -0.08 16.78 7.07
N PRO A 162 1.00 16.33 7.72
CA PRO A 162 1.74 17.17 8.68
C PRO A 162 2.34 18.39 7.99
N THR A 163 2.34 19.49 8.70
CA THR A 163 2.88 20.78 8.24
C THR A 163 3.91 21.32 9.24
N PRO A 164 5.11 20.70 9.30
CA PRO A 164 6.15 21.16 10.21
C PRO A 164 6.44 22.65 10.05
N ASP A 165 6.63 23.34 11.17
CA ASP A 165 6.83 24.80 11.23
C ASP A 165 5.71 25.62 10.54
N GLY A 166 4.52 25.04 10.36
CA GLY A 166 3.38 25.69 9.70
C GLY A 166 3.47 25.76 8.18
N VAL A 167 4.44 25.07 7.56
CA VAL A 167 4.65 25.12 6.11
C VAL A 167 3.82 24.06 5.41
N ALA A 168 2.81 24.48 4.67
CA ALA A 168 2.03 23.62 3.79
C ALA A 168 2.76 23.40 2.45
N ASN A 169 2.62 22.22 1.86
CA ASN A 169 3.10 21.98 0.50
C ASN A 169 1.98 22.25 -0.51
N PRO A 170 2.14 23.24 -1.42
CA PRO A 170 1.12 23.56 -2.42
C PRO A 170 0.77 22.41 -3.36
N LEU A 171 1.75 21.57 -3.74
CA LEU A 171 1.52 20.43 -4.63
C LEU A 171 0.67 19.34 -3.96
N VAL A 172 0.86 19.10 -2.65
CA VAL A 172 0.04 18.16 -1.87
C VAL A 172 -1.42 18.63 -1.80
N LEU A 173 -1.64 19.92 -1.56
CA LEU A 173 -2.98 20.49 -1.51
C LEU A 173 -3.64 20.52 -2.90
N LEU A 174 -2.86 20.79 -3.96
CA LEU A 174 -3.37 20.68 -5.33
C LEU A 174 -3.76 19.26 -5.70
N ALA A 175 -2.96 18.25 -5.35
CA ALA A 175 -3.29 16.85 -5.58
C ALA A 175 -4.57 16.45 -4.82
N ALA A 176 -4.75 16.95 -3.59
CA ALA A 176 -5.98 16.76 -2.83
C ALA A 176 -7.19 17.41 -3.53
N GLN A 177 -7.06 18.64 -4.02
CA GLN A 177 -8.10 19.32 -4.78
C GLN A 177 -8.46 18.56 -6.07
N ILE A 178 -7.48 18.12 -6.86
CA ILE A 178 -7.68 17.33 -8.08
C ILE A 178 -8.41 16.02 -7.77
N SER A 179 -8.15 15.41 -6.61
CA SER A 179 -8.78 14.17 -6.14
C SER A 179 -10.14 14.38 -5.46
N GLY A 180 -10.58 15.65 -5.30
CA GLY A 180 -11.85 15.99 -4.66
C GLY A 180 -11.86 15.77 -3.14
N ILE A 181 -10.71 15.87 -2.46
CA ILE A 181 -10.62 15.81 -1.01
C ILE A 181 -10.91 17.20 -0.46
N THR A 182 -11.84 17.28 0.49
CA THR A 182 -12.26 18.54 1.14
C THR A 182 -11.93 18.58 2.62
N GLU A 183 -11.72 17.45 3.26
CA GLU A 183 -11.32 17.36 4.66
C GLU A 183 -9.81 17.11 4.73
N ILE A 184 -9.02 18.14 5.06
CA ILE A 184 -7.55 18.06 5.16
C ILE A 184 -7.13 18.59 6.51
N TYR A 185 -6.45 17.77 7.32
CA TYR A 185 -5.98 18.11 8.66
C TYR A 185 -4.45 18.21 8.71
N ARG A 186 -3.93 19.23 9.42
CA ARG A 186 -2.51 19.59 9.54
C ARG A 186 -1.79 18.75 10.59
N ILE A 187 -2.01 17.46 10.61
CA ILE A 187 -1.50 16.55 11.63
C ILE A 187 -0.79 15.35 10.99
N GLY A 188 0.16 14.77 11.73
CA GLY A 188 0.91 13.61 11.30
C GLY A 188 1.16 12.61 12.43
N GLY A 189 2.02 11.64 12.19
CA GLY A 189 2.45 10.68 13.20
C GLY A 189 1.35 9.74 13.71
N ALA A 190 1.66 9.08 14.84
CA ALA A 190 0.73 8.13 15.47
C ALA A 190 -0.55 8.78 15.98
N GLN A 191 -0.51 10.05 16.40
CA GLN A 191 -1.67 10.81 16.85
C GLN A 191 -2.69 11.05 15.72
N ALA A 192 -2.23 11.25 14.48
CA ALA A 192 -3.11 11.38 13.32
C ALA A 192 -3.81 10.07 13.00
N VAL A 193 -3.09 8.95 13.03
CA VAL A 193 -3.67 7.60 12.88
C VAL A 193 -4.71 7.32 13.97
N ALA A 194 -4.40 7.68 15.23
CA ALA A 194 -5.34 7.52 16.35
C ALA A 194 -6.60 8.38 16.17
N ALA A 195 -6.45 9.65 15.75
CA ALA A 195 -7.57 10.56 15.49
C ALA A 195 -8.47 10.01 14.36
N LEU A 196 -7.90 9.52 13.26
CA LEU A 196 -8.66 8.89 12.17
C LEU A 196 -9.37 7.61 12.62
N ALA A 197 -8.77 6.82 13.52
CA ALA A 197 -9.33 5.55 13.95
C ALA A 197 -10.43 5.67 15.00
N TYR A 198 -10.28 6.58 15.97
CA TYR A 198 -11.19 6.69 17.13
C TYR A 198 -12.07 7.93 17.07
N GLY A 199 -11.71 8.90 16.24
CA GLY A 199 -12.33 10.20 16.21
C GLY A 199 -11.88 11.11 17.36
N THR A 200 -12.14 12.40 17.19
CA THR A 200 -12.03 13.45 18.19
C THR A 200 -13.27 14.36 18.09
N ASP A 201 -13.33 15.48 18.81
CA ASP A 201 -14.44 16.42 18.65
C ASP A 201 -14.45 17.09 17.25
N THR A 202 -13.26 17.31 16.65
CA THR A 202 -13.11 17.94 15.32
C THR A 202 -13.00 16.92 14.19
N ILE A 203 -12.39 15.75 14.43
CA ILE A 203 -12.08 14.75 13.40
C ILE A 203 -13.01 13.56 13.57
N ALA A 204 -13.96 13.38 12.64
CA ALA A 204 -14.81 12.19 12.66
C ALA A 204 -14.00 10.92 12.26
N PRO A 205 -14.23 9.77 12.91
CA PRO A 205 -13.52 8.54 12.60
C PRO A 205 -13.82 8.05 11.18
N VAL A 206 -12.93 7.19 10.65
CA VAL A 206 -13.07 6.60 9.33
C VAL A 206 -13.15 5.06 9.40
N ASP A 207 -13.63 4.43 8.33
CA ASP A 207 -13.71 2.96 8.24
C ASP A 207 -12.40 2.31 7.80
N LYS A 208 -11.58 3.03 7.06
CA LYS A 208 -10.27 2.53 6.56
C LYS A 208 -9.23 3.64 6.55
N ILE A 209 -7.99 3.30 6.93
CA ILE A 209 -6.82 4.19 6.86
C ILE A 209 -5.85 3.62 5.84
N THR A 210 -5.42 4.44 4.87
CA THR A 210 -4.43 4.08 3.85
C THR A 210 -3.31 5.10 3.80
N GLY A 211 -2.20 4.72 3.21
CA GLY A 211 -1.03 5.56 2.99
C GLY A 211 0.21 5.10 3.76
N PRO A 212 1.39 5.35 3.17
CA PRO A 212 2.68 5.01 3.77
C PRO A 212 3.02 5.99 4.91
N GLY A 213 3.93 5.58 5.77
CA GLY A 213 4.45 6.42 6.84
C GLY A 213 5.66 5.80 7.52
N ASN A 214 6.30 6.54 8.42
CA ASN A 214 7.44 6.06 9.17
C ASN A 214 7.07 4.93 10.18
N ALA A 215 8.06 4.41 10.90
CA ALA A 215 7.89 3.34 11.89
C ALA A 215 6.78 3.62 12.93
N PHE A 216 6.59 4.87 13.35
CA PHE A 216 5.53 5.26 14.29
C PHE A 216 4.14 5.12 13.66
N VAL A 217 3.99 5.52 12.39
CA VAL A 217 2.74 5.38 11.63
C VAL A 217 2.43 3.91 11.37
N ALA A 218 3.42 3.13 10.96
CA ALA A 218 3.29 1.69 10.76
C ALA A 218 2.85 0.97 12.04
N ALA A 219 3.49 1.28 13.18
CA ALA A 219 3.11 0.74 14.49
C ALA A 219 1.70 1.19 14.90
N ALA A 220 1.33 2.45 14.64
CA ALA A 220 -0.01 2.95 14.94
C ALA A 220 -1.07 2.23 14.10
N LYS A 221 -0.86 2.07 12.78
CA LYS A 221 -1.76 1.32 11.89
C LYS A 221 -1.95 -0.13 12.39
N ARG A 222 -0.87 -0.80 12.79
CA ARG A 222 -0.94 -2.15 13.35
C ARG A 222 -1.82 -2.22 14.61
N ARG A 223 -1.69 -1.24 15.50
CA ARG A 223 -2.42 -1.21 16.78
C ARG A 223 -3.90 -0.84 16.63
N VAL A 224 -4.27 -0.04 15.64
CA VAL A 224 -5.66 0.34 15.39
C VAL A 224 -6.41 -0.65 14.50
N PHE A 225 -5.70 -1.61 13.89
CA PHE A 225 -6.32 -2.64 13.07
C PHE A 225 -7.32 -3.47 13.89
N GLY A 226 -8.54 -3.61 13.37
CA GLY A 226 -9.66 -4.21 14.07
C GLY A 226 -10.66 -3.18 14.61
N GLN A 227 -10.20 -1.97 14.99
CA GLN A 227 -11.06 -0.82 15.21
C GLN A 227 -11.38 -0.14 13.87
N VAL A 228 -10.40 -0.04 13.00
CA VAL A 228 -10.46 0.52 11.65
C VAL A 228 -9.73 -0.44 10.70
N GLY A 229 -10.15 -0.52 9.43
CA GLY A 229 -9.39 -1.22 8.41
C GLY A 229 -8.11 -0.46 8.05
N ILE A 230 -7.07 -1.18 7.62
CA ILE A 230 -5.86 -0.59 7.07
C ILE A 230 -5.56 -1.18 5.69
N ASP A 231 -4.73 -0.50 4.89
CA ASP A 231 -4.16 -1.05 3.67
C ASP A 231 -3.13 -2.15 3.98
N MET A 232 -1.94 -1.74 4.40
CA MET A 232 -0.83 -2.63 4.73
C MET A 232 0.08 -2.00 5.79
N ILE A 233 1.02 -2.80 6.28
CA ILE A 233 2.14 -2.32 7.11
C ILE A 233 3.33 -2.19 6.17
N ALA A 234 3.69 -0.95 5.84
CA ALA A 234 4.83 -0.67 4.98
C ALA A 234 6.14 -0.72 5.79
N GLY A 235 7.15 -1.35 5.22
CA GLY A 235 8.55 -1.22 5.61
C GLY A 235 9.30 -0.24 4.70
N PRO A 236 10.63 -0.18 4.79
CA PRO A 236 11.46 0.57 3.85
C PRO A 236 11.26 0.09 2.42
N SER A 237 11.37 1.01 1.47
CA SER A 237 11.15 0.73 0.04
C SER A 237 12.22 -0.18 -0.56
N GLU A 238 11.84 -0.93 -1.60
CA GLU A 238 12.64 -1.99 -2.20
C GLU A 238 12.53 -2.00 -3.71
N ILE A 239 13.67 -2.11 -4.40
CA ILE A 239 13.72 -2.44 -5.83
C ILE A 239 14.56 -3.69 -6.06
N LEU A 240 14.09 -4.54 -6.96
CA LEU A 240 14.87 -5.62 -7.54
C LEU A 240 14.85 -5.48 -9.06
N VAL A 241 16.03 -5.40 -9.66
CA VAL A 241 16.18 -5.36 -11.11
C VAL A 241 16.75 -6.70 -11.58
N ILE A 242 16.10 -7.38 -12.52
CA ILE A 242 16.68 -8.49 -13.27
C ILE A 242 17.10 -7.94 -14.63
N ALA A 243 18.42 -7.91 -14.90
CA ALA A 243 18.95 -7.35 -16.15
C ALA A 243 19.98 -8.29 -16.78
N ASP A 244 19.90 -8.41 -18.12
CA ASP A 244 20.91 -9.07 -18.93
C ASP A 244 21.99 -8.07 -19.42
N ALA A 245 23.06 -8.59 -19.98
CA ALA A 245 24.22 -7.80 -20.42
C ALA A 245 23.99 -6.96 -21.68
N ASP A 246 22.81 -7.04 -22.31
CA ASP A 246 22.44 -6.21 -23.46
C ASP A 246 21.94 -4.80 -23.04
N ASN A 247 21.74 -4.59 -21.72
CA ASN A 247 21.34 -3.31 -21.16
C ASN A 247 22.53 -2.38 -20.92
N ASP A 248 22.25 -1.08 -20.82
CA ASP A 248 23.22 -0.07 -20.43
C ASP A 248 23.43 -0.12 -18.91
N PRO A 249 24.66 -0.36 -18.40
CA PRO A 249 24.92 -0.37 -16.96
C PRO A 249 24.58 0.95 -16.26
N ASP A 250 24.68 2.09 -16.93
CA ASP A 250 24.37 3.41 -16.37
C ASP A 250 22.87 3.58 -16.16
N TRP A 251 22.01 3.01 -17.01
CA TRP A 251 20.56 3.04 -16.82
C TRP A 251 20.16 2.20 -15.61
N ILE A 252 20.63 0.95 -15.53
CA ILE A 252 20.34 0.07 -14.40
C ILE A 252 20.86 0.68 -13.08
N ALA A 253 22.02 1.33 -13.10
CA ALA A 253 22.55 2.04 -11.95
C ALA A 253 21.63 3.17 -11.49
N THR A 254 21.06 3.93 -12.45
CA THR A 254 20.10 5.00 -12.16
C THR A 254 18.81 4.45 -11.52
N ASP A 255 18.29 3.32 -12.03
CA ASP A 255 17.09 2.68 -11.48
C ASP A 255 17.31 2.16 -10.05
N LEU A 256 18.50 1.60 -9.76
CA LEU A 256 18.88 1.21 -8.39
C LEU A 256 19.00 2.42 -7.44
N LEU A 257 19.49 3.54 -7.95
CA LEU A 257 19.68 4.78 -7.19
C LEU A 257 18.35 5.53 -6.96
N SER A 258 17.38 5.45 -7.90
CA SER A 258 16.06 6.04 -7.71
C SER A 258 15.37 5.50 -6.46
N GLN A 259 15.57 4.21 -6.14
CA GLN A 259 15.09 3.62 -4.91
C GLN A 259 15.98 3.95 -3.70
N ALA A 260 17.30 3.89 -3.87
CA ALA A 260 18.24 4.13 -2.78
C ALA A 260 18.13 5.55 -2.18
N GLU A 261 17.70 6.54 -2.98
CA GLU A 261 17.55 7.92 -2.52
C GLU A 261 16.31 8.17 -1.65
N HIS A 262 15.37 7.21 -1.57
CA HIS A 262 14.15 7.35 -0.76
C HIS A 262 14.46 7.40 0.74
N ASP A 263 15.27 6.45 1.23
CA ASP A 263 15.62 6.31 2.65
C ASP A 263 16.95 5.58 2.82
N GLU A 264 17.69 5.86 3.90
CA GLU A 264 18.96 5.18 4.20
C GLU A 264 18.80 3.66 4.39
N SER A 265 17.59 3.18 4.72
CA SER A 265 17.24 1.77 4.87
C SER A 265 16.57 1.17 3.62
N ALA A 266 16.42 1.93 2.54
CA ALA A 266 15.94 1.41 1.25
C ALA A 266 16.88 0.31 0.71
N GLN A 267 16.33 -0.64 -0.05
CA GLN A 267 17.11 -1.76 -0.58
C GLN A 267 17.03 -1.82 -2.09
N SER A 268 18.21 -1.85 -2.73
CA SER A 268 18.37 -1.97 -4.17
C SER A 268 19.15 -3.24 -4.49
N ILE A 269 18.52 -4.17 -5.23
CA ILE A 269 19.11 -5.47 -5.59
C ILE A 269 19.16 -5.59 -7.12
N LEU A 270 20.33 -5.92 -7.65
CA LEU A 270 20.49 -6.38 -9.03
C LEU A 270 20.64 -7.90 -9.06
N ILE A 271 19.90 -8.59 -9.92
CA ILE A 271 20.16 -9.97 -10.32
C ILE A 271 20.52 -10.00 -11.80
N THR A 272 21.65 -10.58 -12.14
CA THR A 272 22.10 -10.74 -13.52
C THR A 272 22.70 -12.13 -13.76
N THR A 273 22.78 -12.54 -15.01
CA THR A 273 23.48 -13.77 -15.41
C THR A 273 24.92 -13.54 -15.83
N ASP A 274 25.38 -12.28 -15.86
CA ASP A 274 26.72 -11.87 -16.27
C ASP A 274 27.44 -11.11 -15.14
N ALA A 275 28.50 -11.73 -14.62
CA ALA A 275 29.29 -11.14 -13.53
C ALA A 275 30.02 -9.83 -13.92
N ALA A 276 30.44 -9.72 -15.19
CA ALA A 276 31.11 -8.52 -15.66
C ALA A 276 30.13 -7.35 -15.78
N PHE A 277 28.90 -7.63 -16.26
CA PHE A 277 27.82 -6.65 -16.29
C PHE A 277 27.46 -6.20 -14.87
N GLY A 278 27.27 -7.14 -13.93
CA GLY A 278 26.99 -6.82 -12.52
C GLY A 278 28.06 -5.92 -11.88
N ALA A 279 29.34 -6.16 -12.19
CA ALA A 279 30.45 -5.31 -11.73
C ALA A 279 30.42 -3.92 -12.40
N ALA A 280 30.06 -3.84 -13.68
CA ALA A 280 29.93 -2.57 -14.40
C ALA A 280 28.80 -1.70 -13.83
N VAL A 281 27.63 -2.31 -13.53
CA VAL A 281 26.52 -1.61 -12.86
C VAL A 281 26.93 -1.08 -11.50
N ALA A 282 27.57 -1.90 -10.67
CA ALA A 282 28.03 -1.45 -9.35
C ALA A 282 29.03 -0.29 -9.44
N GLN A 283 29.92 -0.30 -10.41
CA GLN A 283 30.85 0.80 -10.68
C GLN A 283 30.10 2.06 -11.15
N ALA A 284 29.08 1.92 -12.00
CA ALA A 284 28.23 3.03 -12.45
C ALA A 284 27.48 3.67 -11.27
N VAL A 285 26.93 2.87 -10.36
CA VAL A 285 26.31 3.39 -9.12
C VAL A 285 27.27 4.23 -8.30
N GLU A 286 28.50 3.74 -8.05
CA GLU A 286 29.50 4.52 -7.29
C GLU A 286 29.84 5.84 -7.99
N THR A 287 29.94 5.83 -9.32
CA THR A 287 30.22 7.03 -10.13
C THR A 287 29.06 8.03 -10.06
N GLN A 288 27.82 7.57 -10.20
CA GLN A 288 26.64 8.44 -10.17
C GLN A 288 26.39 9.01 -8.77
N LEU A 289 26.70 8.26 -7.70
CA LEU A 289 26.61 8.75 -6.32
C LEU A 289 27.47 10.01 -6.07
N GLU A 290 28.57 10.21 -6.79
CA GLU A 290 29.42 11.38 -6.62
C GLU A 290 28.69 12.70 -6.91
N THR A 291 27.71 12.66 -7.83
CA THR A 291 26.96 13.84 -8.31
C THR A 291 25.50 13.87 -7.89
N LEU A 292 24.99 12.80 -7.25
CA LEU A 292 23.60 12.71 -6.83
C LEU A 292 23.31 13.69 -5.68
N ASP A 293 22.26 14.50 -5.80
CA ASP A 293 21.88 15.49 -4.77
C ASP A 293 21.60 14.81 -3.40
N ARG A 294 20.94 13.65 -3.41
CA ARG A 294 20.60 12.88 -2.21
C ARG A 294 21.63 11.81 -1.84
N ARG A 295 22.87 11.95 -2.27
CA ARG A 295 23.97 10.99 -2.01
C ARG A 295 24.17 10.64 -0.54
N THR A 296 23.82 11.55 0.39
CA THR A 296 23.93 11.31 1.83
C THR A 296 22.91 10.30 2.35
N ILE A 297 21.86 10.04 1.59
CA ILE A 297 20.82 9.04 1.84
C ILE A 297 21.10 7.79 0.99
N ALA A 298 21.24 7.95 -0.33
CA ALA A 298 21.42 6.84 -1.26
C ALA A 298 22.72 6.06 -1.02
N GLY A 299 23.83 6.75 -0.63
CA GLY A 299 25.11 6.11 -0.37
C GLY A 299 25.07 5.09 0.79
N PRO A 300 24.57 5.43 1.98
CA PRO A 300 24.33 4.46 3.05
C PRO A 300 23.40 3.31 2.61
N SER A 301 22.27 3.61 1.97
CA SER A 301 21.33 2.61 1.45
C SER A 301 22.03 1.58 0.55
N TRP A 302 22.73 2.03 -0.48
CA TRP A 302 23.46 1.15 -1.39
C TRP A 302 24.57 0.36 -0.72
N ARG A 303 25.36 1.01 0.16
CA ARG A 303 26.47 0.37 0.87
C ARG A 303 26.01 -0.75 1.80
N ASP A 304 24.94 -0.50 2.57
CA ASP A 304 24.54 -1.35 3.71
C ASP A 304 23.46 -2.37 3.31
N PHE A 305 22.60 -2.03 2.33
CA PHE A 305 21.46 -2.87 1.94
C PHE A 305 21.48 -3.25 0.44
N GLY A 306 22.35 -2.65 -0.37
CA GLY A 306 22.49 -2.99 -1.78
C GLY A 306 23.12 -4.37 -2.01
N ALA A 307 22.71 -5.05 -3.09
CA ALA A 307 23.28 -6.33 -3.49
C ALA A 307 23.34 -6.50 -5.00
N VAL A 308 24.38 -7.18 -5.47
CA VAL A 308 24.51 -7.71 -6.84
C VAL A 308 24.59 -9.22 -6.74
N ILE A 309 23.64 -9.91 -7.38
CA ILE A 309 23.52 -11.38 -7.36
C ILE A 309 23.75 -11.90 -8.77
N VAL A 310 24.72 -12.78 -8.95
CA VAL A 310 24.98 -13.47 -10.20
C VAL A 310 24.31 -14.83 -10.18
N ALA A 311 23.27 -14.98 -11.00
CA ALA A 311 22.53 -16.23 -11.20
C ALA A 311 23.08 -17.00 -12.40
N ARG A 312 22.85 -18.31 -12.45
CA ARG A 312 23.28 -19.16 -13.57
C ARG A 312 22.49 -18.92 -14.87
N ASP A 313 21.21 -18.58 -14.71
CA ASP A 313 20.25 -18.33 -15.79
C ASP A 313 19.07 -17.49 -15.30
N LEU A 314 18.20 -17.07 -16.23
CA LEU A 314 17.01 -16.26 -15.90
C LEU A 314 15.95 -17.03 -15.09
N ALA A 315 15.87 -18.36 -15.21
CA ALA A 315 14.95 -19.16 -14.41
C ALA A 315 15.37 -19.16 -12.93
N GLU A 316 16.67 -19.24 -12.66
CA GLU A 316 17.20 -19.09 -11.32
C GLU A 316 17.03 -17.64 -10.81
N ALA A 317 17.23 -16.64 -11.66
CA ALA A 317 16.97 -15.23 -11.32
C ALA A 317 15.51 -15.02 -10.90
N ALA A 318 14.55 -15.59 -11.63
CA ALA A 318 13.12 -15.57 -11.26
C ALA A 318 12.87 -16.24 -9.91
N ALA A 319 13.46 -17.41 -9.67
CA ALA A 319 13.33 -18.10 -8.39
C ALA A 319 13.94 -17.32 -7.21
N MET A 320 15.04 -16.59 -7.42
CA MET A 320 15.61 -15.69 -6.42
C MET A 320 14.73 -14.48 -6.17
N SER A 321 14.17 -13.87 -7.24
CA SER A 321 13.20 -12.78 -7.13
C SER A 321 11.99 -13.20 -6.30
N ASP A 322 11.40 -14.37 -6.52
CA ASP A 322 10.29 -14.88 -5.72
C ASP A 322 10.66 -15.06 -4.24
N ARG A 323 11.92 -15.39 -3.94
CA ARG A 323 12.41 -15.47 -2.55
C ARG A 323 12.58 -14.10 -1.91
N VAL A 324 12.98 -13.09 -2.69
CA VAL A 324 13.02 -11.69 -2.24
C VAL A 324 11.60 -11.17 -2.08
N ALA A 325 10.69 -11.50 -3.01
CA ALA A 325 9.34 -10.97 -3.10
C ALA A 325 9.33 -9.44 -2.99
N PRO A 326 9.98 -8.73 -3.93
CA PRO A 326 10.24 -7.30 -3.84
C PRO A 326 8.97 -6.46 -3.97
N GLU A 327 9.05 -5.24 -3.48
CA GLU A 327 8.05 -4.20 -3.74
C GLU A 327 7.99 -3.87 -5.23
N HIS A 328 9.11 -3.45 -5.81
CA HIS A 328 9.26 -3.14 -7.22
C HIS A 328 10.17 -4.19 -7.89
N LEU A 329 9.73 -4.73 -9.01
CA LEU A 329 10.52 -5.64 -9.83
C LEU A 329 10.62 -5.12 -11.25
N GLU A 330 11.84 -4.82 -11.70
CA GLU A 330 12.11 -4.50 -13.09
C GLU A 330 12.68 -5.71 -13.84
N LEU A 331 12.17 -5.97 -15.03
CA LEU A 331 12.61 -7.05 -15.91
C LEU A 331 13.25 -6.46 -17.17
N CYS A 332 14.52 -6.08 -17.08
CA CYS A 332 15.32 -5.52 -18.17
C CYS A 332 16.04 -6.65 -18.92
N VAL A 333 15.29 -7.48 -19.63
CA VAL A 333 15.77 -8.66 -20.37
C VAL A 333 15.15 -8.69 -21.77
N ALA A 334 15.71 -9.52 -22.66
CA ALA A 334 15.27 -9.63 -24.04
C ALA A 334 13.78 -10.05 -24.19
N ASP A 335 13.26 -10.91 -23.30
CA ASP A 335 11.85 -11.31 -23.29
C ASP A 335 11.27 -11.16 -21.87
N PRO A 336 10.85 -9.93 -21.48
CA PRO A 336 10.34 -9.66 -20.15
C PRO A 336 8.98 -10.34 -19.88
N ASP A 337 8.13 -10.52 -20.91
CA ASP A 337 6.82 -11.16 -20.76
C ASP A 337 6.97 -12.65 -20.40
N ALA A 338 7.88 -13.36 -21.07
CA ALA A 338 8.17 -14.75 -20.77
C ALA A 338 8.76 -14.92 -19.37
N LEU A 339 9.61 -14.00 -18.91
CA LEU A 339 10.17 -14.02 -17.57
C LEU A 339 9.12 -13.68 -16.52
N ALA A 340 8.27 -12.69 -16.76
CA ALA A 340 7.17 -12.31 -15.87
C ALA A 340 6.21 -13.49 -15.62
N GLY A 341 5.97 -14.34 -16.64
CA GLY A 341 5.17 -15.55 -16.51
C GLY A 341 5.73 -16.58 -15.50
N GLN A 342 6.98 -16.45 -15.07
CA GLN A 342 7.63 -17.31 -14.08
C GLN A 342 7.64 -16.68 -12.67
N ILE A 343 7.34 -15.39 -12.55
CA ILE A 343 7.34 -14.65 -11.27
C ILE A 343 5.98 -14.81 -10.58
N LYS A 344 6.01 -15.06 -9.29
CA LYS A 344 4.82 -15.23 -8.45
C LYS A 344 4.65 -14.12 -7.42
N HIS A 345 5.74 -13.50 -7.01
CA HIS A 345 5.78 -12.61 -5.86
C HIS A 345 6.52 -11.31 -6.17
N ALA A 346 5.75 -10.28 -6.50
CA ALA A 346 6.21 -8.89 -6.61
C ALA A 346 5.05 -7.95 -6.30
N GLY A 347 5.32 -6.77 -5.76
CA GLY A 347 4.30 -5.74 -5.56
C GLY A 347 3.87 -5.15 -6.90
N ALA A 348 4.83 -4.77 -7.74
CA ALA A 348 4.63 -4.37 -9.13
C ALA A 348 5.74 -4.95 -10.02
N ILE A 349 5.45 -5.20 -11.31
CA ILE A 349 6.42 -5.67 -12.31
C ILE A 349 6.48 -4.68 -13.46
N PHE A 350 7.68 -4.18 -13.74
CA PHE A 350 7.99 -3.25 -14.82
C PHE A 350 8.67 -4.02 -15.96
N LEU A 351 8.08 -3.96 -17.16
CA LEU A 351 8.46 -4.84 -18.26
C LEU A 351 9.30 -4.10 -19.30
N GLY A 352 10.56 -4.52 -19.44
CA GLY A 352 11.49 -4.06 -20.44
C GLY A 352 12.23 -2.77 -20.07
N GLN A 353 13.34 -2.54 -20.73
CA GLN A 353 14.30 -1.44 -20.46
C GLN A 353 13.73 0.00 -20.57
N TRP A 354 12.52 0.14 -21.14
CA TRP A 354 11.87 1.45 -21.33
C TRP A 354 10.84 1.75 -20.22
N THR A 355 10.78 0.92 -19.19
CA THR A 355 9.78 1.01 -18.12
C THR A 355 10.47 1.09 -16.75
N PRO A 356 11.17 2.19 -16.44
CA PRO A 356 11.77 2.37 -15.12
C PRO A 356 10.69 2.51 -14.05
N GLU A 357 11.00 2.12 -12.82
CA GLU A 357 10.12 2.24 -11.63
C GLU A 357 9.50 3.63 -11.51
N ALA A 358 10.29 4.69 -11.74
CA ALA A 358 9.84 6.07 -11.62
C ALA A 358 8.60 6.40 -12.49
N ILE A 359 8.39 5.70 -13.62
CA ILE A 359 7.14 5.82 -14.38
C ILE A 359 5.96 5.28 -13.59
N GLY A 360 6.13 4.18 -12.85
CA GLY A 360 5.12 3.63 -11.97
C GLY A 360 4.80 4.55 -10.79
N ASP A 361 5.82 5.13 -10.22
CA ASP A 361 5.69 6.01 -9.06
C ASP A 361 4.88 7.28 -9.32
N TYR A 362 4.95 7.81 -10.52
CA TYR A 362 4.34 9.10 -10.81
C TYR A 362 3.16 9.04 -11.78
N ILE A 363 3.30 8.33 -12.92
CA ILE A 363 2.42 8.57 -14.05
C ILE A 363 1.99 7.30 -14.81
N GLY A 364 2.55 6.14 -14.49
CA GLY A 364 2.26 4.88 -15.18
C GLY A 364 0.80 4.48 -15.16
N GLY A 365 0.11 4.77 -14.08
CA GLY A 365 -1.28 4.40 -13.83
C GLY A 365 -1.46 3.38 -12.70
N PRO A 366 -0.68 2.27 -12.63
CA PRO A 366 -0.66 1.39 -11.46
C PRO A 366 -0.35 2.14 -10.18
N ASN A 367 -0.78 1.57 -9.04
CA ASN A 367 -0.57 2.18 -7.74
C ASN A 367 0.84 1.91 -7.22
N HIS A 368 1.46 2.93 -6.63
CA HIS A 368 2.78 2.82 -6.01
C HIS A 368 2.75 2.50 -4.50
N VAL A 369 1.58 2.43 -3.88
CA VAL A 369 1.46 1.94 -2.50
C VAL A 369 1.49 0.42 -2.55
N LEU A 370 2.67 -0.14 -2.40
CA LEU A 370 2.98 -1.53 -2.68
C LEU A 370 3.40 -2.30 -1.41
N PRO A 371 3.26 -3.63 -1.40
CA PRO A 371 3.68 -4.46 -0.29
C PRO A 371 5.21 -4.54 -0.21
N THR A 372 5.77 -4.11 0.93
CA THR A 372 7.20 -4.16 1.24
C THR A 372 7.54 -5.32 2.17
N ALA A 373 8.80 -5.48 2.52
CA ALA A 373 9.28 -6.46 3.51
C ALA A 373 8.79 -7.89 3.20
N ARG A 374 8.82 -8.26 1.94
CA ARG A 374 8.41 -9.59 1.44
C ARG A 374 6.91 -9.89 1.60
N SER A 375 6.08 -8.89 1.87
CA SER A 375 4.63 -9.10 2.00
C SER A 375 3.94 -9.31 0.65
N ALA A 376 4.60 -9.03 -0.48
CA ALA A 376 4.13 -9.38 -1.83
C ALA A 376 3.82 -10.89 -2.02
N ARG A 377 4.28 -11.75 -1.10
CA ARG A 377 3.92 -13.18 -1.07
C ARG A 377 2.45 -13.44 -0.72
N PHE A 378 1.76 -12.50 -0.09
CA PHE A 378 0.39 -12.67 0.41
C PHE A 378 -0.44 -11.37 0.37
N SER A 379 0.11 -10.27 -0.11
CA SER A 379 -0.55 -8.97 -0.21
C SER A 379 -0.36 -8.39 -1.61
N SER A 380 -1.29 -7.58 -2.04
CA SER A 380 -1.22 -6.82 -3.30
C SER A 380 -0.99 -5.34 -3.01
N GLY A 381 -0.60 -4.58 -4.03
CA GLY A 381 -0.61 -3.13 -3.98
C GLY A 381 -2.01 -2.56 -3.76
N LEU A 382 -2.08 -1.32 -3.28
CA LEU A 382 -3.34 -0.62 -3.03
C LEU A 382 -4.16 -0.53 -4.33
N SER A 383 -5.42 -0.85 -4.22
CA SER A 383 -6.33 -0.96 -5.34
C SER A 383 -7.75 -0.53 -4.97
N VAL A 384 -8.64 -0.51 -5.94
CA VAL A 384 -10.08 -0.29 -5.71
C VAL A 384 -10.65 -1.31 -4.73
N MET A 385 -10.13 -2.55 -4.75
CA MET A 385 -10.58 -3.65 -3.88
C MET A 385 -10.37 -3.36 -2.40
N ASP A 386 -9.39 -2.55 -2.05
CA ASP A 386 -9.09 -2.15 -0.67
C ASP A 386 -10.20 -1.30 -0.05
N PHE A 387 -10.97 -0.63 -0.87
CA PHE A 387 -12.07 0.25 -0.47
C PHE A 387 -13.45 -0.37 -0.65
N LEU A 388 -13.51 -1.64 -1.09
CA LEU A 388 -14.74 -2.36 -1.34
C LEU A 388 -14.98 -3.47 -0.31
N LYS A 389 -16.27 -3.70 -0.01
CA LYS A 389 -16.76 -4.83 0.78
C LYS A 389 -17.65 -5.70 -0.09
N ARG A 390 -17.43 -7.00 -0.05
CA ARG A 390 -18.30 -7.97 -0.71
C ARG A 390 -19.31 -8.54 0.28
N THR A 391 -20.61 -8.27 0.08
CA THR A 391 -21.69 -8.82 0.86
C THR A 391 -22.31 -10.02 0.15
N THR A 392 -22.35 -11.17 0.79
CA THR A 392 -22.95 -12.38 0.27
C THR A 392 -24.50 -12.30 0.36
N LEU A 393 -25.19 -12.77 -0.67
CA LEU A 393 -26.63 -12.81 -0.76
C LEU A 393 -27.09 -14.26 -0.96
N ALA A 394 -28.10 -14.67 -0.20
CA ALA A 394 -28.74 -15.97 -0.35
C ALA A 394 -30.26 -15.84 -0.13
N ARG A 395 -31.03 -16.41 -1.07
CA ARG A 395 -32.50 -16.49 -0.99
C ARG A 395 -32.92 -17.91 -1.24
N MET A 396 -33.65 -18.49 -0.30
CA MET A 396 -34.24 -19.80 -0.47
C MET A 396 -35.69 -19.67 -0.94
N THR A 397 -36.09 -20.51 -1.88
CA THR A 397 -37.52 -20.81 -2.14
C THR A 397 -38.00 -21.88 -1.17
N PRO A 398 -39.30 -22.08 -0.97
CA PRO A 398 -39.81 -23.22 -0.22
C PRO A 398 -39.24 -24.56 -0.71
N GLY A 399 -39.20 -24.78 -2.03
CA GLY A 399 -38.63 -25.99 -2.62
C GLY A 399 -37.14 -26.17 -2.37
N ALA A 400 -36.36 -25.11 -2.50
CA ALA A 400 -34.94 -25.13 -2.16
C ALA A 400 -34.73 -25.47 -0.68
N LEU A 401 -35.49 -24.87 0.22
CA LEU A 401 -35.40 -25.19 1.64
C LEU A 401 -35.78 -26.64 1.93
N GLN A 402 -36.82 -27.19 1.26
CA GLN A 402 -37.18 -28.60 1.39
C GLN A 402 -36.07 -29.54 0.91
N ALA A 403 -35.35 -29.14 -0.19
CA ALA A 403 -34.29 -29.95 -0.77
C ALA A 403 -33.04 -30.03 0.14
N ILE A 404 -32.59 -28.88 0.72
CA ILE A 404 -31.31 -28.82 1.45
C ILE A 404 -31.45 -28.67 2.96
N GLY A 405 -32.62 -28.27 3.46
CA GLY A 405 -32.90 -28.03 4.90
C GLY A 405 -32.66 -29.24 5.81
N PRO A 406 -33.08 -30.47 5.44
CA PRO A 406 -32.81 -31.65 6.28
C PRO A 406 -31.31 -31.91 6.50
N ALA A 407 -30.46 -31.62 5.50
CA ALA A 407 -29.02 -31.72 5.66
C ALA A 407 -28.44 -30.65 6.59
N ALA A 408 -28.93 -29.41 6.49
CA ALA A 408 -28.52 -28.33 7.38
C ALA A 408 -28.91 -28.63 8.86
N GLU A 409 -30.11 -29.14 9.09
CA GLU A 409 -30.53 -29.58 10.43
C GLU A 409 -29.65 -30.71 10.99
N ARG A 410 -29.30 -31.68 10.14
CA ARG A 410 -28.40 -32.78 10.51
C ARG A 410 -27.02 -32.29 10.93
N LEU A 411 -26.45 -31.34 10.19
CA LEU A 411 -25.16 -30.72 10.51
C LEU A 411 -25.22 -29.94 11.80
N ALA A 412 -26.25 -29.11 12.00
CA ALA A 412 -26.46 -28.36 13.24
C ALA A 412 -26.52 -29.26 14.46
N LYS A 413 -27.17 -30.42 14.31
CA LYS A 413 -27.25 -31.45 15.39
C LYS A 413 -25.86 -32.06 15.68
N ALA A 414 -25.09 -32.36 14.62
CA ALA A 414 -23.74 -32.92 14.76
C ALA A 414 -22.78 -31.95 15.46
N GLU A 415 -22.96 -30.64 15.24
CA GLU A 415 -22.22 -29.56 15.89
C GLU A 415 -22.78 -29.15 17.26
N SER A 416 -23.82 -29.83 17.74
CA SER A 416 -24.50 -29.50 19.02
C SER A 416 -25.13 -28.10 19.04
N LEU A 417 -25.47 -27.53 17.87
CA LEU A 417 -26.11 -26.23 17.69
C LEU A 417 -27.64 -26.37 17.56
N GLY A 418 -28.34 -26.70 18.66
CA GLY A 418 -29.75 -27.02 18.65
C GLY A 418 -30.66 -25.94 18.08
N ALA A 419 -30.39 -24.65 18.37
CA ALA A 419 -31.20 -23.55 17.88
C ALA A 419 -31.05 -23.36 16.35
N HIS A 420 -29.85 -23.63 15.75
CA HIS A 420 -29.65 -23.64 14.32
C HIS A 420 -30.54 -24.68 13.64
N GLY A 421 -30.52 -25.92 14.16
CA GLY A 421 -31.40 -26.99 13.66
C GLY A 421 -32.86 -26.66 13.77
N GLN A 422 -33.32 -26.13 14.93
CA GLN A 422 -34.68 -25.69 15.14
C GLN A 422 -35.14 -24.59 14.19
N SER A 423 -34.26 -23.64 13.88
CA SER A 423 -34.53 -22.56 12.90
C SER A 423 -34.90 -23.10 11.51
N VAL A 424 -34.21 -24.15 11.07
CA VAL A 424 -34.52 -24.83 9.79
C VAL A 424 -35.79 -25.67 9.93
N ARG A 425 -35.88 -26.50 10.95
CA ARG A 425 -37.02 -27.39 11.19
C ARG A 425 -38.35 -26.64 11.26
N ALA A 426 -38.46 -25.57 12.01
CA ALA A 426 -39.69 -24.80 12.17
C ALA A 426 -40.25 -24.32 10.79
N ARG A 427 -39.36 -24.03 9.82
CA ARG A 427 -39.78 -23.65 8.48
C ARG A 427 -40.21 -24.86 7.65
N LEU A 428 -39.52 -25.98 7.78
CA LEU A 428 -39.88 -27.23 7.09
C LEU A 428 -41.23 -27.76 7.60
N ASP A 429 -41.47 -27.73 8.90
CA ASP A 429 -42.75 -28.15 9.49
C ASP A 429 -43.88 -27.29 8.97
N ARG A 430 -43.71 -25.98 8.93
CA ARG A 430 -44.72 -25.06 8.38
C ARG A 430 -45.03 -25.32 6.89
N LEU A 431 -44.01 -25.68 6.10
CA LEU A 431 -44.22 -26.04 4.70
C LEU A 431 -44.97 -27.36 4.52
N ASN A 432 -44.83 -28.29 5.46
CA ASN A 432 -45.52 -29.57 5.45
C ASN A 432 -46.99 -29.45 5.95
N GLU A 433 -47.31 -28.46 6.79
CA GLU A 433 -48.65 -28.17 7.30
C GLU A 433 -49.51 -27.34 6.35
N ALA A 434 -48.93 -26.67 5.36
CA ALA A 434 -49.65 -25.84 4.40
C ALA A 434 -50.51 -26.77 3.47
N PRO A 435 -51.84 -26.51 3.36
CA PRO A 435 -52.66 -27.30 2.42
C PRO A 435 -52.11 -27.16 1.00
N LYS A 436 -52.02 -28.32 0.33
CA LYS A 436 -51.58 -28.44 -1.07
C LYS A 436 -52.43 -27.66 -2.04
#